data_afaeaa86c3563ecde004d2e56dae09ea
#
_entry.id   afaeaa86c3563ecde004d2e56dae09ea
#
_cell.length_a   1.000
_cell.length_b   1.000
_cell.length_c   1.000
_cell.angle_alpha   90.00
_cell.angle_beta   90.00
_cell.angle_gamma   90.00
#
_symmetry.space_group_name_H-M   'P 1'
#
loop_
_entity.id
_entity.type
_entity.pdbx_description
1 polymer ?
#
loop_
_entity_poly.entity_id
_entity_poly.type
_entity_poly.pdbx_seq_one_letter_code
_entity_poly.pdbx_strand_id
1 'polypeptide(L)'
;MPENPSGSHARPGDVLIMVGTLKGAFLFTSDGSRKKWTMDGPHFPGEEVYALALDARGGSSTLWAAPGSAFWGTTLRRSDDLGATWSNKDERPVRFPEESGLSLKRIWQIRPGPIDEPETMWLGVEPTCLFESGDGGESWAPVKGFLEHEHRELWTPGNGGLCMHTIVPHPVDRERMLVAFSTGGVYKTTDSGSSWAASNVGVRAEFLPDKHPEFGQCVHKVVSHPARPDRLFLQNHWGLYRSDDWAESWQDIANGVPSDFGFAMAMHPSDPDTVYIVPLESDEFRCVPEAKLRVYRTRDAGASWHPLADGLPQEGAYETVLRDALDTDSADPAGVYFGTRSGKVYGSADDGDSWTLVHEGLPPVVCVKAAVVP
;
A
#
# COMPACT_ATOMS: atom_id res chain seq x y z
N MET A 1 19.42 -10.66 -25.59
CA MET A 1 18.19 -10.00 -25.11
C MET A 1 18.02 -8.76 -25.95
N PRO A 2 16.83 -8.39 -26.46
CA PRO A 2 16.68 -7.13 -27.16
C PRO A 2 17.03 -5.99 -26.21
N GLU A 3 17.80 -5.01 -26.69
CA GLU A 3 18.08 -3.78 -25.98
C GLU A 3 16.76 -3.08 -25.69
N ASN A 4 16.52 -2.73 -24.41
CA ASN A 4 15.36 -1.94 -23.99
C ASN A 4 15.34 -0.63 -24.79
N PRO A 5 14.24 -0.25 -25.42
CA PRO A 5 14.13 1.09 -25.98
C PRO A 5 14.28 2.10 -24.85
N SER A 6 15.10 3.10 -25.09
CA SER A 6 15.44 4.24 -24.23
C SER A 6 14.33 4.61 -23.26
N GLY A 7 14.60 4.47 -21.95
CA GLY A 7 13.69 4.76 -20.88
C GLY A 7 12.98 6.10 -21.06
N SER A 8 11.70 6.12 -20.77
CA SER A 8 10.93 7.35 -20.72
C SER A 8 11.39 8.13 -19.50
N HIS A 9 12.19 9.16 -19.72
CA HIS A 9 12.60 10.03 -18.63
C HIS A 9 11.42 10.89 -18.21
N ALA A 10 10.80 10.53 -17.08
CA ALA A 10 9.80 11.37 -16.44
C ALA A 10 10.42 12.74 -16.10
N ARG A 11 9.66 13.80 -16.29
CA ARG A 11 10.07 15.20 -16.08
C ARG A 11 9.30 15.80 -14.90
N PRO A 12 9.78 16.84 -14.27
CA PRO A 12 8.98 17.60 -13.31
C PRO A 12 7.59 17.97 -13.88
N GLY A 13 6.53 17.67 -13.11
CA GLY A 13 5.15 17.86 -13.52
C GLY A 13 4.51 16.67 -14.27
N ASP A 14 5.29 15.69 -14.70
CA ASP A 14 4.74 14.44 -15.24
C ASP A 14 4.11 13.59 -14.12
N VAL A 15 3.15 12.76 -14.48
CA VAL A 15 2.58 11.75 -13.58
C VAL A 15 3.27 10.42 -13.82
N LEU A 16 3.75 9.81 -12.74
CA LEU A 16 4.38 8.51 -12.72
C LEU A 16 3.47 7.50 -12.01
N ILE A 17 3.12 6.40 -12.70
CA ILE A 17 2.50 5.23 -12.07
C ILE A 17 3.56 4.12 -12.00
N MET A 18 3.83 3.64 -10.81
CA MET A 18 4.72 2.52 -10.54
C MET A 18 3.89 1.27 -10.29
N VAL A 19 4.07 0.24 -11.10
CA VAL A 19 3.28 -1.00 -11.04
C VAL A 19 4.18 -2.17 -10.69
N GLY A 20 3.99 -2.74 -9.52
CA GLY A 20 4.62 -3.98 -9.08
C GLY A 20 3.77 -5.19 -9.45
N THR A 21 4.41 -6.20 -10.03
CA THR A 21 3.76 -7.44 -10.47
C THR A 21 4.48 -8.67 -9.92
N LEU A 22 3.93 -9.86 -10.19
CA LEU A 22 4.60 -11.13 -9.85
C LEU A 22 5.79 -11.47 -10.76
N LYS A 23 6.14 -10.61 -11.75
CA LYS A 23 7.21 -10.88 -12.74
C LYS A 23 8.03 -9.64 -13.09
N GLY A 24 8.09 -8.66 -12.21
CA GLY A 24 8.83 -7.42 -12.39
C GLY A 24 8.01 -6.19 -12.05
N ALA A 25 8.64 -5.03 -12.16
CA ALA A 25 8.00 -3.73 -12.03
C ALA A 25 7.95 -3.01 -13.38
N PHE A 26 6.92 -2.18 -13.56
CA PHE A 26 6.70 -1.36 -14.74
C PHE A 26 6.45 0.08 -14.33
N LEU A 27 7.01 1.02 -15.05
CA LEU A 27 6.84 2.45 -14.85
C LEU A 27 6.02 3.01 -16.01
N PHE A 28 4.94 3.72 -15.70
CA PHE A 28 4.15 4.41 -16.70
C PHE A 28 4.26 5.91 -16.47
N THR A 29 4.62 6.65 -17.50
CA THR A 29 4.79 8.10 -17.45
C THR A 29 3.80 8.77 -18.39
N SER A 30 3.17 9.83 -17.94
CA SER A 30 2.31 10.70 -18.73
C SER A 30 2.60 12.17 -18.37
N ASP A 31 2.35 13.06 -19.30
CA ASP A 31 2.24 14.49 -18.96
C ASP A 31 1.04 14.74 -18.02
N GLY A 32 0.92 15.95 -17.50
CA GLY A 32 -0.16 16.32 -16.58
C GLY A 32 -1.58 16.14 -17.14
N SER A 33 -1.74 15.90 -18.46
CA SER A 33 -3.04 15.58 -19.06
C SER A 33 -3.51 14.15 -18.79
N ARG A 34 -2.59 13.24 -18.48
CA ARG A 34 -2.85 11.82 -18.16
C ARG A 34 -3.62 11.05 -19.23
N LYS A 35 -3.51 11.51 -20.51
CA LYS A 35 -4.23 10.94 -21.67
C LYS A 35 -3.43 9.90 -22.43
N LYS A 36 -2.10 9.99 -22.37
CA LYS A 36 -1.19 9.07 -23.06
C LYS A 36 -0.10 8.62 -22.12
N TRP A 37 0.12 7.32 -22.06
CA TRP A 37 1.08 6.70 -21.19
C TRP A 37 2.21 6.05 -21.98
N THR A 38 3.42 6.27 -21.53
CA THR A 38 4.62 5.54 -22.01
C THR A 38 5.03 4.56 -20.93
N MET A 39 5.22 3.30 -21.32
CA MET A 39 5.63 2.23 -20.41
C MET A 39 7.13 1.97 -20.53
N ASP A 40 7.80 1.85 -19.38
CA ASP A 40 9.15 1.34 -19.24
C ASP A 40 9.16 0.10 -18.33
N GLY A 41 9.94 -0.92 -18.69
CA GLY A 41 10.00 -2.19 -17.96
C GLY A 41 9.93 -3.41 -18.87
N PRO A 42 9.99 -4.64 -18.30
CA PRO A 42 10.02 -4.91 -16.86
C PRO A 42 11.39 -4.60 -16.22
N HIS A 43 11.37 -3.86 -15.11
CA HIS A 43 12.48 -3.85 -14.18
C HIS A 43 12.43 -5.13 -13.33
N PHE A 44 13.57 -5.66 -12.92
CA PHE A 44 13.65 -6.90 -12.12
C PHE A 44 12.91 -8.09 -12.76
N PRO A 45 13.20 -8.44 -14.03
CA PRO A 45 12.41 -9.42 -14.78
C PRO A 45 12.43 -10.79 -14.10
N GLY A 46 11.22 -11.32 -13.84
CA GLY A 46 11.01 -12.61 -13.19
C GLY A 46 10.88 -12.54 -11.66
N GLU A 47 11.16 -11.40 -11.02
CA GLU A 47 11.02 -11.20 -9.59
C GLU A 47 9.63 -10.64 -9.24
N GLU A 48 9.09 -11.01 -8.08
CA GLU A 48 7.85 -10.40 -7.57
C GLU A 48 8.17 -9.05 -6.91
N VAL A 49 7.35 -8.01 -7.15
CA VAL A 49 7.57 -6.67 -6.59
C VAL A 49 6.31 -6.22 -5.85
N TYR A 50 6.31 -6.41 -4.53
CA TYR A 50 5.17 -6.10 -3.66
C TYR A 50 5.20 -4.68 -3.09
N ALA A 51 6.34 -4.03 -3.07
CA ALA A 51 6.47 -2.67 -2.56
C ALA A 51 7.29 -1.79 -3.50
N LEU A 52 6.76 -0.60 -3.74
CA LEU A 52 7.35 0.49 -4.50
C LEU A 52 7.09 1.80 -3.75
N ALA A 53 8.00 2.76 -3.86
CA ALA A 53 7.80 4.10 -3.34
C ALA A 53 8.57 5.13 -4.17
N LEU A 54 8.01 6.34 -4.29
CA LEU A 54 8.75 7.53 -4.69
C LEU A 54 9.02 8.36 -3.42
N ASP A 55 10.28 8.62 -3.17
CA ASP A 55 10.73 9.57 -2.15
C ASP A 55 11.15 10.87 -2.82
N ALA A 56 10.37 11.91 -2.58
CA ALA A 56 10.57 13.24 -3.15
C ALA A 56 11.14 14.26 -2.13
N ARG A 57 11.59 13.78 -0.96
CA ARG A 57 12.15 14.60 0.10
C ARG A 57 13.57 15.07 -0.26
N GLY A 58 14.02 16.17 0.38
CA GLY A 58 15.39 16.67 0.18
C GLY A 58 15.68 17.24 -1.22
N GLY A 59 14.65 17.47 -2.06
CA GLY A 59 14.79 18.06 -3.39
C GLY A 59 15.29 17.10 -4.48
N SER A 60 15.29 15.79 -4.20
CA SER A 60 15.58 14.73 -5.18
C SER A 60 14.39 13.78 -5.30
N SER A 61 14.28 13.10 -6.44
CA SER A 61 13.28 12.05 -6.64
C SER A 61 13.97 10.69 -6.67
N THR A 62 13.79 9.93 -5.60
CA THR A 62 14.37 8.59 -5.48
C THR A 62 13.27 7.54 -5.55
N LEU A 63 13.38 6.59 -6.46
CA LEU A 63 12.52 5.42 -6.49
C LEU A 63 13.10 4.30 -5.63
N TRP A 64 12.21 3.65 -4.90
CA TRP A 64 12.51 2.46 -4.12
C TRP A 64 11.66 1.30 -4.60
N ALA A 65 12.27 0.12 -4.68
CA ALA A 65 11.59 -1.12 -5.05
C ALA A 65 12.06 -2.27 -4.16
N ALA A 66 11.16 -3.20 -3.87
CA ALA A 66 11.47 -4.41 -3.11
C ALA A 66 11.20 -5.67 -3.96
N PRO A 67 12.10 -5.99 -4.93
CA PRO A 67 11.99 -7.22 -5.69
C PRO A 67 12.36 -8.43 -4.83
N GLY A 68 11.63 -9.53 -5.04
CA GLY A 68 11.80 -10.79 -4.34
C GLY A 68 11.95 -11.96 -5.31
N SER A 69 12.89 -12.86 -4.99
CA SER A 69 13.18 -14.05 -5.77
C SER A 69 13.20 -15.29 -4.88
N ALA A 70 12.68 -16.40 -5.41
CA ALA A 70 12.78 -17.71 -4.74
C ALA A 70 14.25 -18.21 -4.65
N PHE A 71 15.17 -17.64 -5.42
CA PHE A 71 16.57 -18.07 -5.49
C PHE A 71 17.49 -17.34 -4.52
N TRP A 72 17.28 -16.01 -4.33
CA TRP A 72 18.16 -15.18 -3.48
C TRP A 72 17.41 -14.31 -2.48
N GLY A 73 16.10 -14.53 -2.31
CA GLY A 73 15.28 -13.81 -1.33
C GLY A 73 14.85 -12.42 -1.80
N THR A 74 14.43 -11.61 -0.83
CA THR A 74 13.96 -10.24 -1.04
C THR A 74 15.11 -9.26 -0.88
N THR A 75 15.18 -8.28 -1.78
CA THR A 75 16.18 -7.22 -1.80
C THR A 75 15.51 -5.85 -1.79
N LEU A 76 16.23 -4.81 -1.36
CA LEU A 76 15.81 -3.42 -1.48
C LEU A 76 16.66 -2.73 -2.52
N ARG A 77 16.03 -2.06 -3.48
CA ARG A 77 16.67 -1.42 -4.61
C ARG A 77 16.32 0.05 -4.66
N ARG A 78 17.30 0.86 -5.03
CA ARG A 78 17.17 2.31 -5.14
C ARG A 78 17.53 2.77 -6.55
N SER A 79 16.81 3.78 -7.04
CA SER A 79 17.11 4.49 -8.29
C SER A 79 17.03 5.99 -8.02
N ASP A 80 18.07 6.72 -8.39
CA ASP A 80 18.14 8.18 -8.27
C ASP A 80 17.91 8.90 -9.61
N ASP A 81 17.51 8.14 -10.64
CA ASP A 81 17.29 8.60 -12.01
C ASP A 81 15.92 8.14 -12.56
N LEU A 82 14.91 8.03 -11.65
CA LEU A 82 13.54 7.68 -11.97
C LEU A 82 13.40 6.35 -12.73
N GLY A 83 14.24 5.36 -12.37
CA GLY A 83 14.15 3.99 -12.88
C GLY A 83 15.11 3.69 -14.04
N ALA A 84 15.87 4.67 -14.57
CA ALA A 84 16.82 4.42 -15.63
C ALA A 84 17.93 3.44 -15.19
N THR A 85 18.39 3.57 -13.95
CA THR A 85 19.31 2.62 -13.32
C THR A 85 18.88 2.26 -11.89
N TRP A 86 19.27 1.07 -11.43
CA TRP A 86 18.94 0.58 -10.10
C TRP A 86 20.21 0.10 -9.38
N SER A 87 20.27 0.37 -8.08
CA SER A 87 21.35 -0.11 -7.19
C SER A 87 21.48 -1.65 -7.25
N ASN A 88 22.64 -2.19 -6.85
CA ASN A 88 22.83 -3.63 -6.78
C ASN A 88 22.05 -4.24 -5.60
N LYS A 89 21.73 -5.53 -5.71
CA LYS A 89 20.91 -6.27 -4.74
C LYS A 89 21.56 -6.42 -3.35
N ASP A 90 22.85 -6.30 -3.25
CA ASP A 90 23.61 -6.53 -2.02
C ASP A 90 24.03 -5.22 -1.31
N GLU A 91 23.70 -4.05 -1.89
CA GLU A 91 24.14 -2.76 -1.36
C GLU A 91 23.42 -2.38 -0.05
N ARG A 92 22.15 -2.73 0.10
CA ARG A 92 21.30 -2.34 1.24
C ARG A 92 20.59 -3.54 1.83
N PRO A 93 21.32 -4.42 2.56
CA PRO A 93 20.72 -5.62 3.09
C PRO A 93 19.73 -5.31 4.22
N VAL A 94 18.53 -5.87 4.11
CA VAL A 94 17.52 -5.88 5.18
C VAL A 94 17.50 -7.28 5.79
N ARG A 95 17.91 -7.41 7.06
CA ARG A 95 18.06 -8.71 7.71
C ARG A 95 17.61 -8.66 9.15
N PHE A 96 16.93 -9.72 9.57
CA PHE A 96 16.70 -9.95 11.00
C PHE A 96 18.02 -10.30 11.71
N PRO A 97 18.16 -9.95 12.99
CA PRO A 97 19.27 -10.45 13.82
C PRO A 97 19.29 -11.99 13.85
N GLU A 98 20.47 -12.60 13.83
CA GLU A 98 20.62 -14.07 13.80
C GLU A 98 19.94 -14.73 15.01
N GLU A 99 20.04 -14.10 16.18
CA GLU A 99 19.41 -14.56 17.43
C GLU A 99 17.88 -14.62 17.39
N SER A 100 17.24 -13.89 16.49
CA SER A 100 15.78 -13.92 16.32
C SER A 100 15.28 -15.21 15.66
N GLY A 101 16.16 -15.95 14.97
CA GLY A 101 15.79 -17.13 14.18
C GLY A 101 14.86 -16.82 12.98
N LEU A 102 14.61 -15.56 12.67
CA LEU A 102 13.72 -15.13 11.60
C LEU A 102 14.49 -14.88 10.30
N SER A 103 13.85 -15.12 9.18
CA SER A 103 14.37 -14.79 7.85
C SER A 103 13.41 -13.89 7.11
N LEU A 104 13.92 -12.83 6.49
CA LEU A 104 13.13 -11.93 5.65
C LEU A 104 12.55 -12.70 4.47
N LYS A 105 11.23 -12.70 4.36
CA LYS A 105 10.51 -13.35 3.26
C LYS A 105 10.07 -12.33 2.21
N ARG A 106 9.58 -11.16 2.65
CA ARG A 106 9.04 -10.13 1.76
C ARG A 106 9.04 -8.77 2.44
N ILE A 107 9.25 -7.70 1.65
CA ILE A 107 8.95 -6.32 2.06
C ILE A 107 7.59 -5.97 1.47
N TRP A 108 6.65 -5.56 2.31
CA TRP A 108 5.27 -5.24 1.93
C TRP A 108 5.02 -3.75 1.81
N GLN A 109 5.76 -2.94 2.53
CA GLN A 109 5.67 -1.48 2.43
C GLN A 109 7.04 -0.83 2.59
N ILE A 110 7.28 0.18 1.77
CA ILE A 110 8.39 1.13 1.88
C ILE A 110 7.76 2.47 2.23
N ARG A 111 8.10 3.03 3.37
CA ARG A 111 7.52 4.29 3.84
C ARG A 111 8.62 5.31 4.10
N PRO A 112 8.79 6.33 3.23
CA PRO A 112 9.59 7.51 3.54
C PRO A 112 9.05 8.23 4.78
N GLY A 113 9.93 8.75 5.60
CA GLY A 113 9.60 9.48 6.82
C GLY A 113 9.03 10.87 6.56
N PRO A 114 8.99 11.72 7.58
CA PRO A 114 8.55 13.10 7.46
C PRO A 114 9.45 13.91 6.50
N ILE A 115 8.89 14.99 5.93
CA ILE A 115 9.61 15.81 4.95
C ILE A 115 10.83 16.53 5.53
N ASP A 116 10.80 16.85 6.81
CA ASP A 116 11.86 17.50 7.59
C ASP A 116 12.87 16.50 8.18
N GLU A 117 12.66 15.20 7.99
CA GLU A 117 13.57 14.12 8.41
C GLU A 117 13.91 13.22 7.20
N PRO A 118 14.65 13.70 6.21
CA PRO A 118 14.91 12.96 4.97
C PRO A 118 15.69 11.66 5.18
N GLU A 119 16.44 11.54 6.27
CA GLU A 119 17.19 10.33 6.62
C GLU A 119 16.31 9.21 7.19
N THR A 120 15.10 9.53 7.67
CA THR A 120 14.20 8.56 8.31
C THR A 120 13.36 7.81 7.28
N MET A 121 13.36 6.48 7.36
CA MET A 121 12.53 5.59 6.53
C MET A 121 12.11 4.36 7.32
N TRP A 122 10.99 3.74 6.90
CA TRP A 122 10.51 2.48 7.48
C TRP A 122 10.16 1.44 6.42
N LEU A 123 10.30 0.16 6.80
CA LEU A 123 9.83 -0.98 6.02
C LEU A 123 8.89 -1.85 6.85
N GLY A 124 7.76 -2.21 6.25
CA GLY A 124 6.89 -3.26 6.77
C GLY A 124 7.19 -4.58 6.06
N VAL A 125 7.45 -5.63 6.83
CA VAL A 125 7.97 -6.88 6.28
C VAL A 125 7.14 -8.13 6.65
N GLU A 126 7.50 -9.25 6.07
CA GLU A 126 7.06 -10.60 6.40
C GLU A 126 8.29 -11.49 6.68
N PRO A 127 8.36 -12.22 7.80
CA PRO A 127 7.43 -12.22 8.95
C PRO A 127 7.24 -10.83 9.55
N THR A 128 6.04 -10.54 10.10
CA THR A 128 5.68 -9.19 10.52
C THR A 128 6.73 -8.56 11.43
N CYS A 129 7.28 -7.46 11.00
CA CYS A 129 8.17 -6.57 11.76
C CYS A 129 8.20 -5.21 11.09
N LEU A 130 8.49 -4.19 11.87
CA LEU A 130 8.85 -2.86 11.42
C LEU A 130 10.38 -2.76 11.42
N PHE A 131 10.95 -2.36 10.29
CA PHE A 131 12.35 -1.95 10.18
C PHE A 131 12.43 -0.45 10.01
N GLU A 132 13.46 0.15 10.56
CA GLU A 132 13.74 1.57 10.35
C GLU A 132 15.16 1.80 9.86
N SER A 133 15.34 2.92 9.18
CA SER A 133 16.59 3.50 8.77
C SER A 133 16.64 4.94 9.27
N GLY A 134 17.78 5.38 9.77
CA GLY A 134 18.09 6.76 10.15
C GLY A 134 19.19 7.38 9.27
N ASP A 135 19.50 6.76 8.13
CA ASP A 135 20.59 7.15 7.22
C ASP A 135 20.15 7.19 5.74
N GLY A 136 18.86 7.47 5.49
CA GLY A 136 18.32 7.57 4.14
C GLY A 136 18.21 6.23 3.41
N GLY A 137 18.06 5.12 4.16
CA GLY A 137 17.88 3.79 3.61
C GLY A 137 19.17 3.02 3.30
N GLU A 138 20.34 3.52 3.75
CA GLU A 138 21.62 2.83 3.54
C GLU A 138 21.77 1.62 4.49
N SER A 139 21.28 1.73 5.74
CA SER A 139 21.24 0.62 6.68
C SER A 139 19.87 0.48 7.35
N TRP A 140 19.56 -0.73 7.82
CA TRP A 140 18.23 -1.08 8.34
C TRP A 140 18.34 -1.92 9.60
N ALA A 141 17.57 -1.57 10.62
CA ALA A 141 17.44 -2.32 11.86
C ALA A 141 15.96 -2.58 12.19
N PRO A 142 15.60 -3.74 12.75
CA PRO A 142 14.26 -3.95 13.25
C PRO A 142 13.97 -3.08 14.46
N VAL A 143 12.78 -2.50 14.54
CA VAL A 143 12.32 -1.78 15.72
C VAL A 143 12.14 -2.76 16.86
N LYS A 144 13.00 -2.64 17.87
CA LYS A 144 13.15 -3.63 18.94
C LYS A 144 11.84 -3.83 19.72
N GLY A 145 11.15 -2.74 20.09
CA GLY A 145 9.90 -2.82 20.84
C GLY A 145 8.80 -3.60 20.10
N PHE A 146 8.83 -3.63 18.75
CA PHE A 146 7.93 -4.46 17.97
C PHE A 146 8.44 -5.88 17.76
N LEU A 147 9.74 -6.05 17.54
CA LEU A 147 10.37 -7.37 17.36
C LEU A 147 10.23 -8.24 18.63
N GLU A 148 10.33 -7.64 19.81
CA GLU A 148 10.26 -8.31 21.11
C GLU A 148 8.88 -8.18 21.79
N HIS A 149 7.84 -7.79 21.03
CA HIS A 149 6.50 -7.61 21.59
C HIS A 149 5.95 -8.90 22.21
N GLU A 150 5.30 -8.78 23.38
CA GLU A 150 4.76 -9.94 24.12
C GLU A 150 3.73 -10.78 23.35
N HIS A 151 2.98 -10.17 22.42
CA HIS A 151 2.02 -10.88 21.58
C HIS A 151 2.68 -11.65 20.43
N ARG A 152 3.99 -11.49 20.20
CA ARG A 152 4.63 -12.03 18.99
C ARG A 152 4.42 -13.52 18.78
N GLU A 153 4.55 -14.31 19.84
CA GLU A 153 4.35 -15.76 19.82
C GLU A 153 2.87 -16.17 19.69
N LEU A 154 1.96 -15.21 19.87
CA LEU A 154 0.51 -15.41 19.78
C LEU A 154 -0.04 -15.05 18.39
N TRP A 155 0.71 -14.29 17.58
CA TRP A 155 0.29 -13.97 16.22
C TRP A 155 0.38 -15.19 15.33
N THR A 156 -0.74 -15.57 14.71
CA THR A 156 -0.82 -16.71 13.80
C THR A 156 -1.01 -16.24 12.36
N PRO A 157 -0.28 -16.79 11.38
CA PRO A 157 -0.44 -16.39 9.99
C PRO A 157 -1.78 -16.83 9.44
N GLY A 158 -2.46 -15.95 8.70
CA GLY A 158 -3.54 -16.32 7.79
C GLY A 158 -3.00 -16.82 6.44
N ASN A 159 -3.88 -17.03 5.47
CA ASN A 159 -3.50 -17.48 4.13
C ASN A 159 -2.55 -16.50 3.40
N GLY A 160 -2.54 -15.23 3.77
CA GLY A 160 -1.64 -14.20 3.24
C GLY A 160 -0.31 -14.06 3.98
N GLY A 161 -0.07 -14.85 5.04
CA GLY A 161 1.07 -14.71 5.94
C GLY A 161 0.89 -13.62 6.99
N LEU A 162 1.86 -13.51 7.90
CA LEU A 162 1.96 -12.38 8.83
C LEU A 162 2.72 -11.26 8.13
N CYS A 163 2.02 -10.36 7.47
CA CYS A 163 2.64 -9.31 6.67
C CYS A 163 2.27 -7.91 7.18
N MET A 164 3.28 -7.11 7.51
CA MET A 164 3.08 -5.70 7.85
C MET A 164 3.00 -4.88 6.55
N HIS A 165 1.80 -4.48 6.21
CA HIS A 165 1.48 -3.80 4.95
C HIS A 165 1.07 -2.34 5.13
N THR A 166 0.97 -1.86 6.38
CA THR A 166 0.60 -0.47 6.65
C THR A 166 1.47 0.12 7.75
N ILE A 167 2.05 1.28 7.45
CA ILE A 167 2.82 2.12 8.37
C ILE A 167 2.28 3.53 8.25
N VAL A 168 1.75 4.07 9.34
CA VAL A 168 1.18 5.42 9.41
C VAL A 168 1.90 6.20 10.51
N PRO A 169 2.99 6.91 10.19
CA PRO A 169 3.58 7.86 11.14
C PRO A 169 2.63 9.05 11.33
N HIS A 170 2.54 9.55 12.55
CA HIS A 170 1.76 10.75 12.82
C HIS A 170 2.48 11.97 12.22
N PRO A 171 1.78 12.85 11.47
CA PRO A 171 2.46 13.89 10.68
C PRO A 171 3.12 15.00 11.52
N VAL A 172 2.74 15.15 12.78
CA VAL A 172 3.22 16.21 13.67
C VAL A 172 3.93 15.65 14.90
N ASP A 173 3.36 14.62 15.52
CA ASP A 173 3.88 14.01 16.73
C ASP A 173 4.80 12.83 16.37
N ARG A 174 6.11 13.01 16.49
CA ARG A 174 7.11 12.03 16.09
C ARG A 174 7.16 10.77 16.98
N GLU A 175 6.61 10.86 18.18
CA GLU A 175 6.54 9.71 19.09
C GLU A 175 5.40 8.75 18.70
N ARG A 176 4.44 9.21 17.86
CA ARG A 176 3.24 8.45 17.50
C ARG A 176 3.37 7.81 16.12
N MET A 177 3.11 6.52 16.08
CA MET A 177 3.00 5.75 14.84
C MET A 177 1.96 4.64 15.01
N LEU A 178 1.33 4.29 13.90
CA LEU A 178 0.44 3.14 13.80
C LEU A 178 0.96 2.19 12.73
N VAL A 179 0.89 0.89 13.01
CA VAL A 179 1.15 -0.17 12.04
C VAL A 179 -0.04 -1.11 11.97
N ALA A 180 -0.25 -1.73 10.80
CA ALA A 180 -1.26 -2.76 10.66
C ALA A 180 -0.70 -3.93 9.84
N PHE A 181 -1.11 -5.14 10.23
CA PHE A 181 -0.68 -6.36 9.59
C PHE A 181 -1.77 -7.42 9.59
N SER A 182 -1.73 -8.29 8.61
CA SER A 182 -2.71 -9.38 8.44
C SER A 182 -2.70 -10.29 9.65
N THR A 183 -3.90 -10.62 10.16
CA THR A 183 -4.15 -11.50 11.30
C THR A 183 -3.52 -11.11 12.63
N GLY A 184 -3.05 -9.85 12.74
CA GLY A 184 -2.61 -9.27 14.00
C GLY A 184 -3.42 -8.04 14.40
N GLY A 185 -3.95 -7.33 13.41
CA GLY A 185 -4.72 -6.11 13.64
C GLY A 185 -3.88 -4.84 13.51
N VAL A 186 -4.30 -3.82 14.22
CA VAL A 186 -3.66 -2.52 14.34
C VAL A 186 -2.91 -2.43 15.65
N TYR A 187 -1.68 -1.92 15.61
CA TYR A 187 -0.87 -1.59 16.77
C TYR A 187 -0.40 -0.15 16.68
N LYS A 188 -0.28 0.53 17.81
CA LYS A 188 0.23 1.90 17.88
C LYS A 188 1.29 2.06 18.95
N THR A 189 2.19 2.99 18.71
CA THR A 189 3.18 3.49 19.67
C THR A 189 2.95 4.96 19.96
N THR A 190 3.36 5.40 21.15
CA THR A 190 3.38 6.82 21.58
C THR A 190 4.74 7.17 22.20
N ASP A 191 5.76 6.34 21.96
CA ASP A 191 7.11 6.46 22.52
C ASP A 191 8.20 6.10 21.49
N SER A 192 7.97 6.50 20.22
CA SER A 192 8.89 6.29 19.10
C SER A 192 9.23 4.81 18.86
N GLY A 193 8.27 3.90 19.09
CA GLY A 193 8.45 2.47 18.84
C GLY A 193 9.11 1.68 19.96
N SER A 194 9.35 2.29 21.13
CA SER A 194 9.91 1.59 22.30
C SER A 194 8.91 0.58 22.87
N SER A 195 7.61 0.92 22.85
CA SER A 195 6.52 0.01 23.18
C SER A 195 5.35 0.13 22.17
N TRP A 196 4.53 -0.92 22.11
CA TRP A 196 3.38 -0.98 21.21
C TRP A 196 2.16 -1.55 21.92
N ALA A 197 0.97 -1.06 21.58
CA ALA A 197 -0.29 -1.55 22.11
C ALA A 197 -1.26 -1.89 20.97
N ALA A 198 -2.02 -2.95 21.11
CA ALA A 198 -3.11 -3.29 20.21
C ALA A 198 -4.19 -2.19 20.23
N SER A 199 -4.78 -1.88 19.07
CA SER A 199 -5.69 -0.74 18.89
C SER A 199 -6.87 -1.10 17.97
N ASN A 200 -7.68 -2.09 18.39
CA ASN A 200 -8.69 -2.74 17.58
C ASN A 200 -10.11 -2.66 18.15
N VAL A 201 -10.37 -1.80 19.13
CA VAL A 201 -11.69 -1.67 19.77
C VAL A 201 -12.77 -1.35 18.72
N GLY A 202 -13.74 -2.25 18.54
CA GLY A 202 -14.81 -2.11 17.55
C GLY A 202 -14.60 -2.88 16.25
N VAL A 203 -13.37 -3.35 15.95
CA VAL A 203 -13.08 -4.12 14.73
C VAL A 203 -13.41 -5.59 14.94
N ARG A 204 -14.19 -6.18 14.02
CA ARG A 204 -14.63 -7.59 14.10
C ARG A 204 -13.57 -8.58 13.60
N ALA A 205 -13.58 -9.78 14.19
CA ALA A 205 -12.79 -10.94 13.76
C ALA A 205 -13.65 -12.21 13.80
N GLU A 206 -14.53 -12.39 12.81
CA GLU A 206 -15.58 -13.44 12.81
C GLU A 206 -15.02 -14.88 12.84
N PHE A 207 -13.78 -15.11 12.42
CA PHE A 207 -13.12 -16.41 12.48
C PHE A 207 -12.60 -16.79 13.88
N LEU A 208 -12.57 -15.84 14.83
CA LEU A 208 -12.15 -16.09 16.20
C LEU A 208 -13.36 -16.39 17.11
N PRO A 209 -13.17 -17.12 18.23
CA PRO A 209 -14.23 -17.34 19.23
C PRO A 209 -14.78 -16.03 19.79
N ASP A 210 -13.90 -15.12 20.20
CA ASP A 210 -14.25 -13.74 20.51
C ASP A 210 -14.32 -12.93 19.21
N LYS A 211 -15.45 -12.25 18.97
CA LYS A 211 -15.68 -11.50 17.74
C LYS A 211 -15.08 -10.09 17.77
N HIS A 212 -14.67 -9.63 18.94
CA HIS A 212 -13.99 -8.34 19.14
C HIS A 212 -12.77 -8.51 20.06
N PRO A 213 -11.80 -9.35 19.66
CA PRO A 213 -10.62 -9.62 20.48
C PRO A 213 -9.72 -8.37 20.53
N GLU A 214 -8.84 -8.35 21.51
CA GLU A 214 -7.82 -7.29 21.63
C GLU A 214 -6.94 -7.21 20.38
N PHE A 215 -6.53 -8.36 19.83
CA PHE A 215 -5.73 -8.47 18.60
C PHE A 215 -6.13 -9.73 17.81
N GLY A 216 -5.62 -9.85 16.57
CA GLY A 216 -5.90 -10.99 15.71
C GLY A 216 -6.85 -10.66 14.57
N GLN A 217 -7.33 -9.41 14.45
CA GLN A 217 -8.11 -8.95 13.30
C GLN A 217 -7.32 -9.08 12.01
N CYS A 218 -7.98 -9.50 10.93
CA CYS A 218 -7.35 -9.57 9.62
C CYS A 218 -7.49 -8.23 8.89
N VAL A 219 -6.69 -7.27 9.29
CA VAL A 219 -6.65 -5.95 8.65
C VAL A 219 -6.01 -6.05 7.28
N HIS A 220 -6.59 -5.39 6.29
CA HIS A 220 -6.10 -5.38 4.92
C HIS A 220 -5.43 -4.07 4.54
N LYS A 221 -5.95 -2.93 4.99
CA LYS A 221 -5.36 -1.61 4.76
C LYS A 221 -5.83 -0.61 5.81
N VAL A 222 -4.94 0.33 6.18
CA VAL A 222 -5.32 1.54 6.93
C VAL A 222 -4.78 2.74 6.15
N VAL A 223 -5.58 3.81 6.05
CA VAL A 223 -5.19 5.07 5.43
C VAL A 223 -5.53 6.24 6.35
N SER A 224 -4.75 7.32 6.23
CA SER A 224 -4.94 8.58 6.95
C SER A 224 -4.57 9.77 6.07
N HIS A 225 -5.03 10.96 6.45
CA HIS A 225 -4.69 12.20 5.76
C HIS A 225 -3.97 13.16 6.72
N PRO A 226 -2.86 13.79 6.33
CA PRO A 226 -2.06 14.64 7.22
C PRO A 226 -2.81 15.85 7.75
N ALA A 227 -3.81 16.37 7.04
CA ALA A 227 -4.64 17.49 7.51
C ALA A 227 -5.64 17.09 8.62
N ARG A 228 -5.89 15.80 8.82
CA ARG A 228 -6.76 15.26 9.88
C ARG A 228 -6.19 13.94 10.40
N PRO A 229 -5.05 13.97 11.09
CA PRO A 229 -4.31 12.76 11.45
C PRO A 229 -5.09 11.82 12.37
N ASP A 230 -5.94 12.34 13.27
CA ASP A 230 -6.73 11.49 14.17
C ASP A 230 -7.84 10.71 13.45
N ARG A 231 -8.18 11.10 12.19
CA ARG A 231 -9.10 10.34 11.35
C ARG A 231 -8.36 9.31 10.53
N LEU A 232 -8.78 8.06 10.71
CA LEU A 232 -8.24 6.90 10.02
C LEU A 232 -9.39 6.12 9.38
N PHE A 233 -9.11 5.47 8.24
CA PHE A 233 -10.02 4.53 7.62
C PHE A 233 -9.34 3.17 7.51
N LEU A 234 -10.12 2.12 7.71
CA LEU A 234 -9.61 0.75 7.77
C LEU A 234 -10.50 -0.18 6.95
N GLN A 235 -9.89 -0.91 6.02
CA GLN A 235 -10.46 -2.10 5.40
C GLN A 235 -10.03 -3.32 6.21
N ASN A 236 -10.98 -4.04 6.74
CA ASN A 236 -10.76 -5.31 7.40
C ASN A 236 -11.30 -6.47 6.56
N HIS A 237 -11.05 -7.68 6.97
CA HIS A 237 -11.66 -8.88 6.38
C HIS A 237 -13.20 -8.83 6.48
N TRP A 238 -13.73 -8.34 7.59
CA TRP A 238 -15.14 -8.06 7.81
C TRP A 238 -15.34 -6.62 8.21
N GLY A 239 -15.78 -5.81 7.28
CA GLY A 239 -16.17 -4.44 7.50
C GLY A 239 -15.17 -3.40 7.01
N LEU A 240 -15.74 -2.21 6.85
CA LEU A 240 -15.04 -0.95 6.66
C LEU A 240 -15.21 -0.13 7.93
N TYR A 241 -14.13 0.45 8.41
CA TYR A 241 -14.18 1.17 9.68
C TYR A 241 -13.56 2.56 9.55
N ARG A 242 -14.02 3.47 10.42
CA ARG A 242 -13.43 4.79 10.65
C ARG A 242 -13.14 4.95 12.13
N SER A 243 -11.99 5.53 12.42
CA SER A 243 -11.65 6.11 13.71
C SER A 243 -11.56 7.62 13.56
N ASP A 244 -11.96 8.38 14.58
CA ASP A 244 -11.79 9.83 14.70
C ASP A 244 -10.93 10.21 15.93
N ASP A 245 -10.28 9.22 16.56
CA ASP A 245 -9.54 9.32 17.81
C ASP A 245 -8.17 8.64 17.78
N TRP A 246 -7.53 8.62 16.58
CA TRP A 246 -6.23 7.95 16.38
C TRP A 246 -6.26 6.47 16.80
N ALA A 247 -7.26 5.74 16.27
CA ALA A 247 -7.44 4.32 16.48
C ALA A 247 -7.74 3.87 17.94
N GLU A 248 -8.15 4.77 18.85
CA GLU A 248 -8.65 4.32 20.16
C GLU A 248 -9.92 3.49 20.00
N SER A 249 -10.78 3.88 19.04
CA SER A 249 -11.99 3.14 18.70
C SER A 249 -12.29 3.19 17.21
N TRP A 250 -13.01 2.18 16.73
CA TRP A 250 -13.40 2.06 15.33
C TRP A 250 -14.90 1.89 15.19
N GLN A 251 -15.49 2.62 14.25
CA GLN A 251 -16.91 2.58 13.90
C GLN A 251 -17.10 1.98 12.53
N ASP A 252 -18.05 1.05 12.40
CA ASP A 252 -18.39 0.45 11.09
C ASP A 252 -19.04 1.51 10.18
N ILE A 253 -18.53 1.60 8.95
CA ILE A 253 -18.96 2.53 7.90
C ILE A 253 -19.29 1.81 6.59
N ALA A 254 -19.54 0.50 6.63
CA ALA A 254 -19.78 -0.31 5.43
C ALA A 254 -21.21 -0.13 4.85
N ASN A 255 -22.03 0.73 5.42
CA ASN A 255 -23.38 0.95 4.94
C ASN A 255 -23.39 1.54 3.51
N GLY A 256 -24.05 0.84 2.58
CA GLY A 256 -24.19 1.29 1.18
C GLY A 256 -23.17 0.71 0.20
N VAL A 257 -22.22 -0.12 0.64
CA VAL A 257 -21.36 -0.91 -0.26
C VAL A 257 -21.98 -2.27 -0.56
N PRO A 258 -21.70 -2.88 -1.73
CA PRO A 258 -22.27 -4.18 -2.12
C PRO A 258 -21.69 -5.35 -1.33
N SER A 259 -20.50 -5.18 -0.77
CA SER A 259 -19.79 -6.12 0.11
C SER A 259 -18.87 -5.32 1.01
N ASP A 260 -18.74 -5.75 2.26
CA ASP A 260 -17.82 -5.18 3.24
C ASP A 260 -16.43 -5.82 3.20
N PHE A 261 -16.23 -6.83 2.33
CA PHE A 261 -14.96 -7.46 2.06
C PHE A 261 -14.22 -6.76 0.91
N GLY A 262 -12.93 -6.58 1.07
CA GLY A 262 -12.03 -6.02 0.05
C GLY A 262 -10.60 -5.92 0.58
N PHE A 263 -9.69 -5.47 -0.26
CA PHE A 263 -8.29 -5.26 0.10
C PHE A 263 -7.83 -3.83 -0.07
N ALA A 264 -8.22 -3.22 -1.20
CA ALA A 264 -7.70 -1.94 -1.64
C ALA A 264 -8.43 -0.78 -0.96
N MET A 265 -7.66 0.20 -0.48
CA MET A 265 -8.15 1.47 0.03
C MET A 265 -7.11 2.55 -0.24
N ALA A 266 -7.55 3.69 -0.78
CA ALA A 266 -6.71 4.86 -1.01
C ALA A 266 -7.39 6.13 -0.53
N MET A 267 -6.59 7.08 -0.03
CA MET A 267 -7.04 8.38 0.43
C MET A 267 -6.93 9.40 -0.71
N HIS A 268 -7.88 10.32 -0.82
CA HIS A 268 -7.73 11.48 -1.68
C HIS A 268 -6.58 12.38 -1.18
N PRO A 269 -5.73 12.92 -2.06
CA PRO A 269 -4.51 13.62 -1.64
C PRO A 269 -4.73 14.95 -0.93
N SER A 270 -5.89 15.60 -1.14
CA SER A 270 -6.20 16.93 -0.57
C SER A 270 -7.49 17.00 0.25
N ASP A 271 -8.29 15.91 0.28
CA ASP A 271 -9.55 15.87 1.03
C ASP A 271 -9.53 14.72 2.06
N PRO A 272 -9.50 15.02 3.38
CA PRO A 272 -9.43 14.01 4.44
C PRO A 272 -10.73 13.21 4.62
N ASP A 273 -11.81 13.59 3.97
CA ASP A 273 -13.11 12.92 4.06
C ASP A 273 -13.42 12.05 2.82
N THR A 274 -12.54 12.10 1.81
CA THR A 274 -12.67 11.33 0.56
C THR A 274 -11.74 10.10 0.54
N VAL A 275 -12.36 8.92 0.38
CA VAL A 275 -11.67 7.62 0.34
C VAL A 275 -12.22 6.77 -0.81
N TYR A 276 -11.35 6.00 -1.44
CA TYR A 276 -11.65 5.06 -2.51
C TYR A 276 -11.43 3.63 -2.06
N ILE A 277 -12.32 2.72 -2.44
CA ILE A 277 -12.23 1.27 -2.19
C ILE A 277 -12.66 0.48 -3.42
N VAL A 278 -12.22 -0.79 -3.49
CA VAL A 278 -12.71 -1.75 -4.47
C VAL A 278 -13.24 -2.98 -3.71
N PRO A 279 -14.55 -3.06 -3.46
CA PRO A 279 -15.17 -4.21 -2.82
C PRO A 279 -15.01 -5.48 -3.65
N LEU A 280 -14.87 -6.62 -2.97
CA LEU A 280 -14.87 -7.96 -3.55
C LEU A 280 -16.01 -8.76 -2.94
N GLU A 281 -16.49 -9.79 -3.65
CA GLU A 281 -17.66 -10.59 -3.26
C GLU A 281 -17.48 -11.24 -1.88
N SER A 282 -16.38 -11.98 -1.70
CA SER A 282 -16.01 -12.63 -0.44
C SER A 282 -14.53 -13.04 -0.44
N ASP A 283 -14.07 -13.59 0.68
CA ASP A 283 -12.73 -14.17 0.81
C ASP A 283 -12.58 -15.50 0.05
N GLU A 284 -13.65 -16.22 -0.19
CA GLU A 284 -13.66 -17.44 -1.01
C GLU A 284 -13.72 -17.10 -2.51
N PHE A 285 -14.51 -16.08 -2.88
CA PHE A 285 -14.66 -15.62 -4.26
C PHE A 285 -14.17 -14.18 -4.40
N ARG A 286 -12.87 -14.02 -4.52
CA ARG A 286 -12.17 -12.71 -4.54
C ARG A 286 -12.31 -11.99 -5.87
N CYS A 287 -13.54 -11.85 -6.36
CA CYS A 287 -13.87 -11.06 -7.55
C CYS A 287 -14.81 -9.91 -7.18
N VAL A 288 -14.83 -8.88 -8.02
CA VAL A 288 -15.76 -7.77 -7.82
C VAL A 288 -17.21 -8.22 -7.87
N PRO A 289 -18.10 -7.68 -7.03
CA PRO A 289 -19.50 -8.07 -6.96
C PRO A 289 -20.23 -7.97 -8.30
N GLU A 290 -21.14 -8.90 -8.58
CA GLU A 290 -21.96 -8.97 -9.80
C GLU A 290 -21.12 -9.08 -11.09
N ALA A 291 -19.83 -9.40 -11.04
CA ALA A 291 -18.90 -9.32 -12.17
C ALA A 291 -18.91 -7.93 -12.86
N LYS A 292 -19.08 -6.85 -12.07
CA LYS A 292 -19.06 -5.46 -12.50
C LYS A 292 -17.93 -4.72 -11.79
N LEU A 293 -16.96 -4.27 -12.55
CA LEU A 293 -15.84 -3.52 -11.97
C LEU A 293 -16.27 -2.11 -11.59
N ARG A 294 -16.21 -1.78 -10.33
CA ARG A 294 -16.56 -0.47 -9.78
C ARG A 294 -15.58 -0.11 -8.66
N VAL A 295 -15.15 1.13 -8.67
CA VAL A 295 -14.54 1.77 -7.52
C VAL A 295 -15.65 2.44 -6.71
N TYR A 296 -15.61 2.38 -5.40
CA TYR A 296 -16.54 3.11 -4.55
C TYR A 296 -15.83 4.26 -3.87
N ARG A 297 -16.47 5.43 -3.87
CA ARG A 297 -15.95 6.65 -3.24
C ARG A 297 -16.91 7.15 -2.19
N THR A 298 -16.37 7.49 -1.02
CA THR A 298 -17.03 8.39 -0.06
C THR A 298 -16.43 9.79 -0.17
N ARG A 299 -17.23 10.84 0.06
CA ARG A 299 -16.80 12.24 0.23
C ARG A 299 -17.29 12.82 1.56
N ASP A 300 -17.83 11.98 2.42
CA ASP A 300 -18.43 12.32 3.70
C ASP A 300 -17.95 11.40 4.84
N ALA A 301 -16.69 10.99 4.71
CA ALA A 301 -16.00 10.15 5.69
C ALA A 301 -16.71 8.81 5.98
N GLY A 302 -17.30 8.19 4.95
CA GLY A 302 -17.97 6.90 5.04
C GLY A 302 -19.44 6.94 5.46
N ALA A 303 -20.05 8.12 5.55
CA ALA A 303 -21.50 8.21 5.80
C ALA A 303 -22.31 7.72 4.57
N SER A 304 -21.75 7.89 3.38
CA SER A 304 -22.30 7.32 2.14
C SER A 304 -21.20 6.87 1.18
N TRP A 305 -21.50 5.87 0.32
CA TRP A 305 -20.61 5.34 -0.68
C TRP A 305 -21.27 5.37 -2.07
N HIS A 306 -20.54 5.86 -3.06
CA HIS A 306 -21.01 6.02 -4.43
C HIS A 306 -20.18 5.19 -5.40
N PRO A 307 -20.83 4.34 -6.25
CA PRO A 307 -20.11 3.57 -7.26
C PRO A 307 -19.63 4.48 -8.40
N LEU A 308 -18.40 4.30 -8.80
CA LEU A 308 -17.75 4.94 -9.94
C LEU A 308 -17.48 3.86 -10.98
N ALA A 309 -18.11 3.95 -12.15
CA ALA A 309 -18.13 2.87 -13.13
C ALA A 309 -17.94 3.33 -14.59
N ASP A 310 -17.99 4.64 -14.85
CA ASP A 310 -17.86 5.17 -16.22
C ASP A 310 -16.49 4.81 -16.82
N GLY A 311 -16.49 4.09 -17.95
CA GLY A 311 -15.28 3.55 -18.57
C GLY A 311 -14.77 2.22 -18.01
N LEU A 312 -15.37 1.68 -16.93
CA LEU A 312 -15.04 0.35 -16.39
C LEU A 312 -15.98 -0.73 -16.94
N PRO A 313 -15.51 -1.98 -17.15
CA PRO A 313 -16.33 -3.08 -17.63
C PRO A 313 -17.45 -3.43 -16.65
N GLN A 314 -18.70 -3.43 -17.13
CA GLN A 314 -19.90 -3.70 -16.33
C GLN A 314 -20.53 -5.08 -16.60
N GLU A 315 -19.82 -5.95 -17.32
CA GLU A 315 -20.22 -7.32 -17.57
C GLU A 315 -18.97 -8.21 -17.62
N GLY A 316 -19.04 -9.39 -17.03
CA GLY A 316 -17.97 -10.40 -17.10
C GLY A 316 -16.62 -9.97 -16.50
N ALA A 317 -16.62 -9.00 -15.60
CA ALA A 317 -15.42 -8.48 -14.97
C ALA A 317 -15.07 -9.31 -13.72
N TYR A 318 -14.38 -10.43 -13.90
CA TYR A 318 -13.88 -11.25 -12.80
C TYR A 318 -12.53 -10.75 -12.32
N GLU A 319 -12.51 -9.52 -11.81
CA GLU A 319 -11.29 -8.82 -11.43
C GLU A 319 -11.09 -8.83 -9.91
N THR A 320 -9.81 -8.81 -9.49
CA THR A 320 -9.39 -8.66 -8.11
C THR A 320 -8.40 -7.50 -8.02
N VAL A 321 -8.62 -6.56 -7.12
CA VAL A 321 -7.67 -5.50 -6.77
C VAL A 321 -7.12 -5.78 -5.38
N LEU A 322 -5.79 -5.90 -5.25
CA LEU A 322 -5.14 -6.19 -3.97
C LEU A 322 -4.88 -4.91 -3.17
N ARG A 323 -4.50 -5.07 -1.89
CA ARG A 323 -4.38 -4.01 -0.88
C ARG A 323 -3.51 -2.81 -1.28
N ASP A 324 -2.41 -3.06 -1.95
CA ASP A 324 -1.48 -2.01 -2.39
C ASP A 324 -1.60 -1.71 -3.90
N ALA A 325 -2.63 -2.23 -4.57
CA ALA A 325 -2.86 -2.05 -5.99
C ALA A 325 -3.88 -0.95 -6.33
N LEU A 326 -4.10 0.01 -5.42
CA LEU A 326 -4.89 1.22 -5.60
C LEU A 326 -4.13 2.38 -4.96
N ASP A 327 -3.98 3.49 -5.70
CA ASP A 327 -3.33 4.69 -5.19
C ASP A 327 -3.83 5.95 -5.91
N THR A 328 -3.47 7.14 -5.39
CA THR A 328 -3.83 8.46 -5.93
C THR A 328 -2.59 9.31 -6.15
N ASP A 329 -2.59 10.15 -7.18
CA ASP A 329 -1.59 11.22 -7.35
C ASP A 329 -2.05 12.53 -6.71
N SER A 330 -1.15 13.51 -6.62
CA SER A 330 -1.40 14.82 -6.01
C SER A 330 -1.81 15.92 -7.02
N ALA A 331 -2.22 15.56 -8.23
CA ALA A 331 -2.74 16.52 -9.20
C ALA A 331 -4.13 17.06 -8.78
N ASP A 332 -4.58 18.11 -9.45
CA ASP A 332 -5.91 18.68 -9.27
C ASP A 332 -6.58 18.81 -10.67
N PRO A 333 -7.69 18.07 -10.94
CA PRO A 333 -8.29 17.00 -10.13
C PRO A 333 -7.33 15.82 -9.86
N ALA A 334 -7.52 15.10 -8.73
CA ALA A 334 -6.66 13.98 -8.37
C ALA A 334 -6.74 12.84 -9.38
N GLY A 335 -5.61 12.25 -9.70
CA GLY A 335 -5.57 10.96 -10.39
C GLY A 335 -5.84 9.82 -9.41
N VAL A 336 -6.60 8.81 -9.88
CA VAL A 336 -6.85 7.58 -9.13
C VAL A 336 -6.47 6.40 -10.03
N TYR A 337 -5.65 5.49 -9.52
CA TYR A 337 -5.09 4.40 -10.33
C TYR A 337 -5.19 3.08 -9.61
N PHE A 338 -5.56 2.03 -10.34
CA PHE A 338 -5.52 0.68 -9.77
C PHE A 338 -5.07 -0.37 -10.80
N GLY A 339 -4.52 -1.44 -10.26
CA GLY A 339 -4.12 -2.61 -11.03
C GLY A 339 -4.85 -3.87 -10.60
N THR A 340 -5.08 -4.78 -11.54
CA THR A 340 -5.82 -6.01 -11.29
C THR A 340 -4.94 -7.26 -11.35
N ARG A 341 -5.40 -8.33 -10.75
CA ARG A 341 -4.74 -9.64 -10.81
C ARG A 341 -4.73 -10.25 -12.20
N SER A 342 -5.55 -9.77 -13.12
CA SER A 342 -5.53 -10.16 -14.54
C SER A 342 -4.53 -9.36 -15.37
N GLY A 343 -3.80 -8.41 -14.76
CA GLY A 343 -2.74 -7.65 -15.44
C GLY A 343 -3.23 -6.41 -16.19
N LYS A 344 -4.37 -5.84 -15.79
CA LYS A 344 -4.88 -4.56 -16.29
C LYS A 344 -4.55 -3.44 -15.32
N VAL A 345 -4.26 -2.27 -15.86
CA VAL A 345 -4.10 -1.02 -15.10
C VAL A 345 -5.11 -0.02 -15.61
N TYR A 346 -5.89 0.54 -14.70
CA TYR A 346 -6.87 1.60 -14.99
C TYR A 346 -6.45 2.90 -14.31
N GLY A 347 -6.77 4.01 -14.93
CA GLY A 347 -6.52 5.35 -14.41
C GLY A 347 -7.71 6.27 -14.65
N SER A 348 -7.94 7.15 -13.69
CA SER A 348 -8.83 8.28 -13.75
C SER A 348 -8.01 9.56 -13.63
N ALA A 349 -8.43 10.63 -14.31
CA ALA A 349 -7.83 11.96 -14.24
C ALA A 349 -8.79 13.01 -13.65
N ASP A 350 -9.89 12.58 -13.05
CA ASP A 350 -11.02 13.41 -12.62
C ASP A 350 -11.65 12.89 -11.30
N ASP A 351 -10.82 12.64 -10.29
CA ASP A 351 -11.22 12.13 -8.96
C ASP A 351 -11.97 10.77 -9.01
N GLY A 352 -11.84 10.01 -10.08
CA GLY A 352 -12.52 8.74 -10.25
C GLY A 352 -13.87 8.83 -10.99
N ASP A 353 -14.28 9.99 -11.47
CA ASP A 353 -15.57 10.15 -12.14
C ASP A 353 -15.62 9.41 -13.49
N SER A 354 -14.49 9.34 -14.23
CA SER A 354 -14.35 8.50 -15.43
C SER A 354 -13.02 7.74 -15.44
N TRP A 355 -12.98 6.59 -16.12
CA TRP A 355 -11.85 5.67 -16.12
C TRP A 355 -11.39 5.33 -17.53
N THR A 356 -10.09 5.17 -17.69
CA THR A 356 -9.47 4.68 -18.93
C THR A 356 -8.60 3.47 -18.64
N LEU A 357 -8.54 2.53 -19.57
CA LEU A 357 -7.58 1.44 -19.53
C LEU A 357 -6.20 2.01 -19.92
N VAL A 358 -5.30 2.10 -18.95
CA VAL A 358 -3.91 2.56 -19.15
C VAL A 358 -3.11 1.49 -19.89
N HIS A 359 -3.22 0.24 -19.43
CA HIS A 359 -2.53 -0.90 -20.03
C HIS A 359 -3.20 -2.23 -19.67
N GLU A 360 -3.01 -3.25 -20.53
CA GLU A 360 -3.43 -4.62 -20.28
C GLU A 360 -2.34 -5.60 -20.72
N GLY A 361 -2.39 -6.82 -20.17
CA GLY A 361 -1.44 -7.88 -20.51
C GLY A 361 -0.17 -7.91 -19.64
N LEU A 362 -0.15 -7.15 -18.54
CA LEU A 362 0.90 -7.29 -17.52
C LEU A 362 0.78 -8.64 -16.80
N PRO A 363 1.86 -9.11 -16.16
CA PRO A 363 1.72 -10.14 -15.12
C PRO A 363 0.78 -9.66 -14.00
N PRO A 364 0.25 -10.58 -13.14
CA PRO A 364 -0.65 -10.21 -12.07
C PRO A 364 -0.15 -9.05 -11.22
N VAL A 365 -0.90 -7.93 -11.19
CA VAL A 365 -0.53 -6.73 -10.43
C VAL A 365 -0.74 -6.97 -8.94
N VAL A 366 0.22 -6.54 -8.12
CA VAL A 366 0.20 -6.66 -6.65
C VAL A 366 0.42 -5.33 -5.95
N CYS A 367 0.98 -4.32 -6.63
CA CYS A 367 1.23 -3.00 -6.10
C CYS A 367 1.05 -1.94 -7.19
N VAL A 368 0.43 -0.82 -6.86
CA VAL A 368 0.38 0.41 -7.66
C VAL A 368 0.71 1.58 -6.74
N LYS A 369 1.62 2.45 -7.19
CA LYS A 369 1.91 3.73 -6.55
C LYS A 369 1.87 4.81 -7.62
N ALA A 370 1.32 5.96 -7.27
CA ALA A 370 1.20 7.09 -8.19
C ALA A 370 1.75 8.37 -7.55
N ALA A 371 2.38 9.19 -8.36
CA ALA A 371 2.87 10.49 -7.92
C ALA A 371 2.98 11.48 -9.08
N VAL A 372 2.86 12.76 -8.79
CA VAL A 372 3.37 13.82 -9.65
C VAL A 372 4.87 13.95 -9.38
N VAL A 373 5.68 13.88 -10.42
CA VAL A 373 7.14 14.06 -10.30
C VAL A 373 7.43 15.50 -9.91
N PRO A 374 8.16 15.77 -8.82
CA PRO A 374 8.45 17.13 -8.33
C PRO A 374 9.39 17.91 -9.24
#